data_848caa671365c3493a3f236493746639
#
_entry.id   848caa671365c3493a3f236493746639
#
_cell.length_a   1.000
_cell.length_b   1.000
_cell.length_c   1.000
_cell.angle_alpha   90.00
_cell.angle_beta   90.00
_cell.angle_gamma   90.00
#
_symmetry.space_group_name_H-M   'P 1'
#
loop_
_entity.id
_entity.type
_entity.pdbx_description
1 polymer ?
#
loop_
_entity_poly.entity_id
_entity_poly.type
_entity_poly.pdbx_seq_one_letter_code
_entity_poly.pdbx_strand_id
1 'polypeptide(L)'
;SAHLGLCTDLGVVTDTVRAALAGVDCAVIEANHDPELLRTGPYPVYLKRRIASDHGHLSNESAGALAVFLAENGAQQLILGHLSRENNTPRAALDAVSQALTDAGFLPGEPPELYAAPADTPLVLAAGKACVCCR
;
A
#
# COMPACT_ATOMS: atom_id res chain seq x y z
N SER A 1 -0.75 -19.56 -12.95
CA SER A 1 -0.72 -19.34 -11.50
C SER A 1 -0.51 -17.86 -11.23
N ALA A 2 -1.15 -17.32 -10.19
CA ALA A 2 -0.94 -15.95 -9.73
C ALA A 2 0.06 -15.94 -8.56
N HIS A 3 0.92 -14.93 -8.51
CA HIS A 3 1.87 -14.72 -7.41
C HIS A 3 1.33 -13.64 -6.47
N LEU A 4 1.26 -13.97 -5.19
CA LEU A 4 0.81 -13.06 -4.14
C LEU A 4 2.00 -12.61 -3.29
N GLY A 5 2.13 -11.29 -3.10
CA GLY A 5 3.06 -10.66 -2.15
C GLY A 5 2.34 -10.19 -0.88
N LEU A 6 2.96 -10.34 0.27
CA LEU A 6 2.51 -9.77 1.55
C LEU A 6 3.68 -9.04 2.21
N CYS A 7 3.47 -7.77 2.55
CA CYS A 7 4.50 -6.87 3.06
C CYS A 7 3.91 -5.93 4.11
N THR A 8 4.05 -6.29 5.38
CA THR A 8 3.60 -5.51 6.54
C THR A 8 4.70 -5.41 7.60
N ASP A 9 4.53 -4.50 8.55
CA ASP A 9 5.50 -4.25 9.64
C ASP A 9 6.90 -3.84 9.12
N LEU A 10 6.91 -2.97 8.13
CA LEU A 10 8.13 -2.41 7.55
C LEU A 10 8.22 -0.90 7.86
N GLY A 11 9.33 -0.50 8.46
CA GLY A 11 9.65 0.94 8.58
C GLY A 11 10.25 1.51 7.29
N VAL A 12 10.89 0.66 6.49
CA VAL A 12 11.55 1.06 5.24
C VAL A 12 11.48 -0.07 4.21
N VAL A 13 11.34 0.28 2.94
CA VAL A 13 11.37 -0.67 1.82
C VAL A 13 12.82 -0.81 1.34
N THR A 14 13.45 -1.93 1.68
CA THR A 14 14.83 -2.25 1.25
C THR A 14 14.86 -2.83 -0.16
N ASP A 15 16.05 -2.86 -0.78
CA ASP A 15 16.24 -3.51 -2.08
C ASP A 15 15.92 -5.01 -2.04
N THR A 16 16.15 -5.67 -0.91
CA THR A 16 15.77 -7.08 -0.70
C THR A 16 14.25 -7.25 -0.78
N VAL A 17 13.48 -6.36 -0.13
CA VAL A 17 12.00 -6.36 -0.18
C VAL A 17 11.53 -6.11 -1.62
N ARG A 18 12.10 -5.12 -2.32
CA ARG A 18 11.78 -4.86 -3.73
C ARG A 18 12.04 -6.07 -4.60
N ALA A 19 13.20 -6.70 -4.47
CA ALA A 19 13.56 -7.89 -5.24
C ALA A 19 12.60 -9.06 -4.98
N ALA A 20 12.18 -9.25 -3.73
CA ALA A 20 11.24 -10.32 -3.36
C ALA A 20 9.82 -10.09 -3.90
N LEU A 21 9.41 -8.82 -4.04
CA LEU A 21 8.06 -8.45 -4.49
C LEU A 21 7.99 -8.16 -6.01
N ALA A 22 9.12 -8.11 -6.70
CA ALA A 22 9.11 -7.87 -8.14
C ALA A 22 8.40 -9.00 -8.90
N GLY A 23 7.47 -8.64 -9.78
CA GLY A 23 6.73 -9.60 -10.61
C GLY A 23 5.57 -10.32 -9.91
N VAL A 24 5.13 -9.87 -8.73
CA VAL A 24 3.89 -10.35 -8.13
C VAL A 24 2.67 -9.81 -8.89
N ASP A 25 1.63 -10.62 -9.02
CA ASP A 25 0.38 -10.22 -9.67
C ASP A 25 -0.53 -9.43 -8.71
N CYS A 26 -0.48 -9.77 -7.43
CA CYS A 26 -1.26 -9.12 -6.38
C CYS A 26 -0.38 -8.92 -5.15
N ALA A 27 -0.50 -7.78 -4.48
CA ALA A 27 0.22 -7.53 -3.24
C ALA A 27 -0.65 -6.89 -2.18
N VAL A 28 -0.47 -7.35 -0.93
CA VAL A 28 -0.90 -6.64 0.26
C VAL A 28 0.29 -5.86 0.79
N ILE A 29 0.20 -4.55 0.84
CA ILE A 29 1.28 -3.67 1.31
C ILE A 29 0.80 -2.82 2.48
N GLU A 30 1.70 -2.53 3.41
CA GLU A 30 1.40 -1.64 4.52
C GLU A 30 1.20 -0.21 4.05
N ALA A 31 0.15 0.44 4.56
CA ALA A 31 -0.06 1.89 4.52
C ALA A 31 -0.51 2.33 5.92
N ASN A 32 0.44 2.38 6.86
CA ASN A 32 0.10 2.44 8.27
C ASN A 32 -0.43 3.82 8.68
N HIS A 33 0.25 4.90 8.30
CA HIS A 33 -0.11 6.21 8.79
C HIS A 33 -0.01 7.30 7.73
N ASP A 34 -0.88 8.29 7.86
CA ASP A 34 -0.73 9.58 7.23
C ASP A 34 0.27 10.39 8.05
N PRO A 35 1.34 10.96 7.45
CA PRO A 35 2.37 11.71 8.20
C PRO A 35 1.81 12.91 8.99
N GLU A 36 0.82 13.61 8.46
CA GLU A 36 0.21 14.75 9.12
C GLU A 36 -0.70 14.33 10.28
N LEU A 37 -1.51 13.28 10.10
CA LEU A 37 -2.32 12.73 11.18
C LEU A 37 -1.44 12.19 12.30
N LEU A 38 -0.33 11.53 11.99
CA LEU A 38 0.63 11.09 12.99
C LEU A 38 1.25 12.29 13.73
N ARG A 39 1.66 13.33 13.00
CA ARG A 39 2.28 14.52 13.58
C ARG A 39 1.35 15.24 14.55
N THR A 40 0.08 15.43 14.18
CA THR A 40 -0.93 16.18 14.93
C THR A 40 -1.71 15.33 15.92
N GLY A 41 -1.68 14.02 15.79
CA GLY A 41 -2.44 13.07 16.59
C GLY A 41 -2.02 13.00 18.07
N PRO A 42 -2.75 12.23 18.89
CA PRO A 42 -2.61 12.26 20.34
C PRO A 42 -1.43 11.47 20.90
N TYR A 43 -0.70 10.71 20.07
CA TYR A 43 0.40 9.88 20.52
C TYR A 43 1.55 10.69 21.12
N PRO A 44 2.22 10.16 22.17
CA PRO A 44 3.44 10.78 22.71
C PRO A 44 4.54 10.91 21.64
N VAL A 45 5.40 11.92 21.78
CA VAL A 45 6.46 12.22 20.81
C VAL A 45 7.39 11.03 20.55
N TYR A 46 7.76 10.28 21.60
CA TYR A 46 8.63 9.11 21.43
C TYR A 46 7.98 8.02 20.57
N LEU A 47 6.67 7.82 20.70
CA LEU A 47 5.93 6.83 19.92
C LEU A 47 5.78 7.27 18.46
N LYS A 48 5.49 8.56 18.21
CA LYS A 48 5.48 9.14 16.87
C LYS A 48 6.82 8.95 16.15
N ARG A 49 7.92 9.21 16.85
CA ARG A 49 9.27 9.00 16.31
C ARG A 49 9.55 7.54 15.98
N ARG A 50 9.14 6.63 16.86
CA ARG A 50 9.30 5.19 16.62
C ARG A 50 8.50 4.74 15.40
N ILE A 51 7.24 5.15 15.29
CA ILE A 51 6.36 4.79 14.15
C ILE A 51 6.95 5.28 12.83
N ALA A 52 7.47 6.51 12.80
CA ALA A 52 8.04 7.13 11.60
C ALA A 52 9.50 6.69 11.31
N SER A 53 10.11 5.85 12.12
CA SER A 53 11.49 5.39 11.92
C SER A 53 11.58 4.20 10.98
N ASP A 54 12.81 3.87 10.54
CA ASP A 54 13.09 2.69 9.71
C ASP A 54 12.74 1.35 10.39
N HIS A 55 12.54 1.37 11.71
CA HIS A 55 12.08 0.24 12.51
C HIS A 55 10.60 0.35 12.91
N GLY A 56 9.87 1.27 12.32
CA GLY A 56 8.46 1.50 12.57
C GLY A 56 7.57 0.90 11.49
N HIS A 57 6.79 1.77 10.86
CA HIS A 57 5.79 1.40 9.87
C HIS A 57 5.85 2.30 8.64
N LEU A 58 5.42 1.78 7.48
CA LEU A 58 5.35 2.57 6.25
C LEU A 58 4.28 3.66 6.35
N SER A 59 4.67 4.88 6.02
CA SER A 59 3.70 5.96 5.77
C SER A 59 2.91 5.72 4.47
N ASN A 60 1.81 6.43 4.30
CA ASN A 60 1.05 6.41 3.06
C ASN A 60 1.92 6.83 1.85
N GLU A 61 2.85 7.77 2.04
CA GLU A 61 3.79 8.20 1.00
C GLU A 61 4.76 7.09 0.62
N SER A 62 5.33 6.39 1.60
CA SER A 62 6.23 5.25 1.36
C SER A 62 5.49 4.07 0.71
N ALA A 63 4.23 3.84 1.11
CA ALA A 63 3.35 2.88 0.47
C ALA A 63 3.08 3.25 -1.00
N GLY A 64 2.89 4.54 -1.29
CA GLY A 64 2.74 5.05 -2.65
C GLY A 64 3.97 4.76 -3.51
N ALA A 65 5.18 4.99 -3.00
CA ALA A 65 6.43 4.69 -3.70
C ALA A 65 6.59 3.18 -3.97
N LEU A 66 6.21 2.32 -3.01
CA LEU A 66 6.21 0.87 -3.21
C LEU A 66 5.15 0.45 -4.23
N ALA A 67 3.96 1.03 -4.17
CA ALA A 67 2.89 0.76 -5.13
C ALA A 67 3.31 1.07 -6.58
N VAL A 68 3.98 2.19 -6.80
CA VAL A 68 4.54 2.56 -8.12
C VAL A 68 5.54 1.49 -8.59
N PHE A 69 6.49 1.11 -7.74
CA PHE A 69 7.44 0.05 -8.07
C PHE A 69 6.75 -1.26 -8.46
N LEU A 70 5.74 -1.69 -7.70
CA LEU A 70 4.99 -2.91 -7.97
C LEU A 70 4.22 -2.82 -9.29
N ALA A 71 3.58 -1.68 -9.56
CA ALA A 71 2.86 -1.42 -10.81
C ALA A 71 3.80 -1.48 -12.02
N GLU A 72 4.97 -0.84 -11.93
CA GLU A 72 6.01 -0.89 -12.97
C GLU A 72 6.53 -2.32 -13.21
N ASN A 73 6.45 -3.20 -12.21
CA ASN A 73 6.83 -4.60 -12.30
C ASN A 73 5.65 -5.56 -12.56
N GLY A 74 4.50 -5.03 -12.97
CA GLY A 74 3.40 -5.80 -13.52
C GLY A 74 2.30 -6.20 -12.55
N ALA A 75 2.29 -5.69 -11.31
CA ALA A 75 1.21 -5.93 -10.37
C ALA A 75 -0.13 -5.47 -10.92
N GLN A 76 -1.16 -6.30 -10.78
CA GLN A 76 -2.51 -6.04 -11.27
C GLN A 76 -3.45 -5.55 -10.16
N GLN A 77 -3.17 -5.95 -8.92
CA GLN A 77 -4.00 -5.60 -7.75
C GLN A 77 -3.11 -5.25 -6.57
N LEU A 78 -3.42 -4.16 -5.90
CA LEU A 78 -2.75 -3.70 -4.68
C LEU A 78 -3.78 -3.50 -3.57
N ILE A 79 -3.52 -4.07 -2.42
CA ILE A 79 -4.36 -3.94 -1.24
C ILE A 79 -3.56 -3.22 -0.16
N LEU A 80 -4.04 -2.06 0.26
CA LEU A 80 -3.48 -1.33 1.38
C LEU A 80 -3.99 -1.96 2.68
N GLY A 81 -3.08 -2.41 3.52
CA GLY A 81 -3.39 -3.04 4.79
C GLY A 81 -2.63 -2.43 5.96
N HIS A 82 -2.88 -2.95 7.16
CA HIS A 82 -2.22 -2.54 8.39
C HIS A 82 -2.35 -1.02 8.68
N LEU A 83 -3.51 -0.45 8.36
CA LEU A 83 -3.80 0.96 8.60
C LEU A 83 -3.97 1.23 10.09
N SER A 84 -3.31 2.27 10.59
CA SER A 84 -3.52 2.76 11.97
C SER A 84 -4.94 3.31 12.14
N ARG A 85 -5.61 2.90 13.20
CA ARG A 85 -6.94 3.44 13.54
C ARG A 85 -6.90 4.89 14.01
N GLU A 86 -5.77 5.32 14.59
CA GLU A 86 -5.59 6.66 15.15
C GLU A 86 -4.95 7.64 14.17
N ASN A 87 -4.02 7.15 13.34
CA ASN A 87 -3.16 8.02 12.53
C ASN A 87 -3.38 7.81 11.03
N ASN A 88 -4.49 7.20 10.65
CA ASN A 88 -4.83 7.01 9.24
C ASN A 88 -6.34 6.89 9.03
N THR A 89 -6.75 6.96 7.78
CA THR A 89 -8.07 6.55 7.32
C THR A 89 -7.92 5.79 5.99
N PRO A 90 -8.84 4.87 5.65
CA PRO A 90 -8.83 4.21 4.34
C PRO A 90 -8.78 5.22 3.19
N ARG A 91 -9.50 6.33 3.31
CA ARG A 91 -9.53 7.38 2.29
C ARG A 91 -8.17 8.07 2.15
N ALA A 92 -7.53 8.49 3.24
CA ALA A 92 -6.23 9.13 3.19
C ALA A 92 -5.16 8.21 2.57
N ALA A 93 -5.18 6.93 2.92
CA ALA A 93 -4.28 5.94 2.33
C ALA A 93 -4.52 5.76 0.82
N LEU A 94 -5.78 5.58 0.41
CA LEU A 94 -6.14 5.43 -1.01
C LEU A 94 -5.79 6.70 -1.81
N ASP A 95 -6.11 7.88 -1.30
CA ASP A 95 -5.84 9.15 -1.99
C ASP A 95 -4.33 9.34 -2.20
N ALA A 96 -3.50 9.08 -1.18
CA ALA A 96 -2.05 9.22 -1.27
C ALA A 96 -1.42 8.24 -2.27
N VAL A 97 -1.83 6.96 -2.24
CA VAL A 97 -1.28 5.94 -3.14
C VAL A 97 -1.81 6.12 -4.57
N SER A 98 -3.10 6.46 -4.74
CA SER A 98 -3.66 6.80 -6.07
C SER A 98 -2.94 7.99 -6.70
N GLN A 99 -2.63 9.01 -5.90
CA GLN A 99 -1.89 10.18 -6.40
C GLN A 99 -0.49 9.78 -6.87
N ALA A 100 0.23 8.97 -6.08
CA ALA A 100 1.56 8.49 -6.45
C ALA A 100 1.53 7.69 -7.76
N LEU A 101 0.55 6.80 -7.95
CA LEU A 101 0.35 6.04 -9.17
C LEU A 101 0.05 6.95 -10.36
N THR A 102 -0.84 7.94 -10.19
CA THR A 102 -1.18 8.92 -11.23
C THR A 102 0.03 9.75 -11.64
N ASP A 103 0.81 10.23 -10.68
CA ASP A 103 2.04 11.00 -10.94
C ASP A 103 3.10 10.18 -11.69
N ALA A 104 3.09 8.86 -11.50
CA ALA A 104 3.95 7.90 -12.24
C ALA A 104 3.38 7.48 -13.61
N GLY A 105 2.19 7.96 -14.00
CA GLY A 105 1.58 7.73 -15.32
C GLY A 105 0.57 6.58 -15.38
N PHE A 106 0.19 5.98 -14.24
CA PHE A 106 -0.88 4.98 -14.18
C PHE A 106 -2.24 5.67 -14.09
N LEU A 107 -3.11 5.43 -15.05
CA LEU A 107 -4.39 6.13 -15.13
C LEU A 107 -5.48 5.44 -14.29
N PRO A 108 -6.44 6.21 -13.75
CA PRO A 108 -7.60 5.64 -13.08
C PRO A 108 -8.37 4.67 -13.98
N GLY A 109 -8.69 3.50 -13.47
CA GLY A 109 -9.39 2.45 -14.23
C GLY A 109 -8.48 1.50 -14.99
N GLU A 110 -7.17 1.74 -14.99
CA GLU A 110 -6.14 0.81 -15.48
C GLU A 110 -5.46 0.10 -14.31
N PRO A 111 -4.84 -1.08 -14.53
CA PRO A 111 -4.05 -1.74 -13.49
C PRO A 111 -2.87 -0.86 -13.00
N PRO A 112 -2.51 -0.96 -11.73
CA PRO A 112 -3.10 -1.86 -10.74
C PRO A 112 -4.44 -1.34 -10.17
N GLU A 113 -5.38 -2.26 -9.93
CA GLU A 113 -6.55 -1.96 -9.13
C GLU A 113 -6.15 -1.76 -7.68
N LEU A 114 -6.63 -0.70 -7.03
CA LEU A 114 -6.23 -0.32 -5.67
C LEU A 114 -7.39 -0.47 -4.70
N TYR A 115 -7.14 -1.15 -3.58
CA TYR A 115 -8.10 -1.39 -2.50
C TYR A 115 -7.51 -1.04 -1.14
N ALA A 116 -8.36 -0.68 -0.19
CA ALA A 116 -8.00 -0.63 1.23
C ALA A 116 -8.69 -1.78 1.97
N ALA A 117 -7.93 -2.57 2.71
CA ALA A 117 -8.48 -3.64 3.52
C ALA A 117 -9.33 -3.05 4.67
N PRO A 118 -10.60 -3.46 4.83
CA PRO A 118 -11.40 -3.06 5.98
C PRO A 118 -10.80 -3.57 7.30
N ALA A 119 -10.99 -2.81 8.38
CA ALA A 119 -10.45 -3.20 9.68
C ALA A 119 -11.16 -4.41 10.31
N ASP A 120 -12.46 -4.55 10.06
CA ASP A 120 -13.33 -5.45 10.84
C ASP A 120 -14.10 -6.47 9.97
N THR A 121 -13.90 -6.45 8.64
CA THR A 121 -14.57 -7.38 7.72
C THR A 121 -13.57 -7.93 6.70
N PRO A 122 -13.76 -9.17 6.23
CA PRO A 122 -12.88 -9.71 5.20
C PRO A 122 -13.08 -9.00 3.86
N LEU A 123 -11.98 -8.77 3.15
CA LEU A 123 -11.96 -8.36 1.75
C LEU A 123 -11.68 -9.60 0.90
N VAL A 124 -12.57 -9.89 -0.03
CA VAL A 124 -12.42 -11.03 -0.96
C VAL A 124 -12.28 -10.50 -2.38
N LEU A 125 -11.16 -10.79 -3.00
CA LEU A 125 -10.85 -10.40 -4.37
C LEU A 125 -10.47 -11.64 -5.19
N ALA A 126 -10.81 -11.65 -6.47
CA ALA A 126 -10.32 -12.65 -7.39
C ALA A 126 -8.90 -12.25 -7.85
N ALA A 127 -7.90 -13.07 -7.54
CA ALA A 127 -6.55 -12.87 -8.06
C ALA A 127 -6.48 -13.32 -9.53
N GLY A 128 -6.03 -12.45 -10.41
CA GLY A 128 -5.81 -12.78 -11.81
C GLY A 128 -5.92 -11.56 -12.72
N LYS A 129 -5.31 -11.66 -13.91
CA LYS A 129 -5.52 -10.66 -14.96
C LYS A 129 -7.02 -10.62 -15.28
N ALA A 130 -7.63 -9.44 -15.22
CA ALA A 130 -8.98 -9.26 -15.73
C ALA A 130 -9.03 -9.83 -17.16
N CYS A 131 -9.83 -10.86 -17.36
CA CYS A 131 -10.01 -11.43 -18.68
C CYS A 131 -10.74 -10.41 -19.54
N VAL A 132 -10.04 -9.75 -20.45
CA VAL A 132 -10.62 -8.78 -21.40
C VAL A 132 -11.62 -9.44 -22.35
N CYS A 133 -11.80 -10.75 -22.29
CA CYS A 133 -12.67 -11.53 -23.16
C CYS A 133 -14.11 -11.71 -22.67
N CYS A 134 -14.49 -11.14 -21.52
CA CYS A 134 -15.86 -11.20 -21.01
C CYS A 134 -16.49 -9.79 -21.01
N ARG A 135 -16.71 -9.28 -22.20
CA ARG A 135 -17.70 -8.22 -22.45
C ARG A 135 -18.76 -8.72 -23.42
#